data_37353f700d6875afab044ddd128c6a85
#
_entry.id   37353f700d6875afab044ddd128c6a85
#
_cell.length_a   1.000
_cell.length_b   1.000
_cell.length_c   1.000
_cell.angle_alpha   90.00
_cell.angle_beta   90.00
_cell.angle_gamma   90.00
#
_symmetry.space_group_name_H-M   'P 1'
#
loop_
_entity.id
_entity.type
_entity.pdbx_description
1 polymer ?
#
loop_
_entity_poly.entity_id
_entity_poly.type
_entity_poly.pdbx_seq_one_letter_code
_entity_poly.pdbx_strand_id
1 'polypeptide(L)'
;LGRALYPIIIVVCMLSISAFFFSDYMLPVAYLKYYSLLYDARHQKSAFLIKEGVFNNSFPGYSIRVAHKDPDGNTLHNIMIYEKPDPQSSNMNEVLAQEGIMYRSPNDSALILRLKNGIMYEEAPSQHGYDQRQTLKRFRFKERVQKFDLSSFNFNLHRTNESEFKGVSQMMDLKLLNQYR
;
A
#
# COMPACT_ATOMS: atom_id res chain seq x y z
N LEU A 1 -64.57 2.64 -15.11
CA LEU A 1 -63.42 2.29 -14.29
C LEU A 1 -62.21 1.89 -15.13
N GLY A 2 -62.33 1.08 -16.19
CA GLY A 2 -61.17 0.63 -17.02
C GLY A 2 -60.43 1.76 -17.77
N ARG A 3 -61.11 2.78 -18.26
CA ARG A 3 -60.53 3.92 -18.98
C ARG A 3 -59.68 4.83 -18.09
N ALA A 4 -59.98 4.93 -16.80
CA ALA A 4 -59.23 5.73 -15.84
C ALA A 4 -57.95 4.99 -15.34
N LEU A 5 -57.92 3.65 -15.39
CA LEU A 5 -56.76 2.84 -14.99
C LEU A 5 -55.71 2.76 -16.08
N TYR A 6 -56.06 2.93 -17.35
CA TYR A 6 -55.13 2.79 -18.49
C TYR A 6 -53.91 3.73 -18.43
N PRO A 7 -54.01 5.04 -18.14
CA PRO A 7 -52.85 5.89 -18.01
C PRO A 7 -51.96 5.51 -16.83
N ILE A 8 -52.49 5.00 -15.74
CA ILE A 8 -51.73 4.56 -14.58
C ILE A 8 -50.90 3.32 -14.92
N ILE A 9 -51.50 2.37 -15.64
CA ILE A 9 -50.77 1.16 -16.09
C ILE A 9 -49.63 1.51 -17.00
N ILE A 10 -49.80 2.47 -17.93
CA ILE A 10 -48.72 2.92 -18.82
C ILE A 10 -47.54 3.50 -18.03
N VAL A 11 -47.83 4.35 -17.04
CA VAL A 11 -46.81 4.96 -16.20
C VAL A 11 -46.06 3.90 -15.40
N VAL A 12 -46.76 2.94 -14.80
CA VAL A 12 -46.15 1.83 -14.05
C VAL A 12 -45.28 0.96 -14.95
N CYS A 13 -45.70 0.63 -16.17
CA CYS A 13 -44.90 -0.10 -17.14
C CYS A 13 -43.64 0.67 -17.54
N MET A 14 -43.76 1.98 -17.77
CA MET A 14 -42.62 2.83 -18.11
C MET A 14 -41.57 2.87 -16.97
N LEU A 15 -42.02 3.01 -15.74
CA LEU A 15 -41.14 2.98 -14.56
C LEU A 15 -40.49 1.61 -14.37
N SER A 16 -41.23 0.53 -14.58
CA SER A 16 -40.73 -0.84 -14.48
C SER A 16 -39.62 -1.12 -15.52
N ILE A 17 -39.83 -0.72 -16.76
CA ILE A 17 -38.84 -0.84 -17.83
C ILE A 17 -37.59 -0.01 -17.51
N SER A 18 -37.79 1.23 -17.07
CA SER A 18 -36.67 2.12 -16.66
C SER A 18 -35.88 1.54 -15.51
N ALA A 19 -36.53 1.01 -14.48
CA ALA A 19 -35.87 0.37 -13.34
C ALA A 19 -35.10 -0.88 -13.76
N PHE A 20 -35.63 -1.65 -14.69
CA PHE A 20 -34.94 -2.82 -15.24
C PHE A 20 -33.63 -2.44 -15.95
N PHE A 21 -33.66 -1.44 -16.84
CA PHE A 21 -32.46 -0.96 -17.51
C PHE A 21 -31.42 -0.38 -16.53
N PHE A 22 -31.88 0.34 -15.53
CA PHE A 22 -31.01 0.88 -14.50
C PHE A 22 -30.32 -0.23 -13.73
N SER A 23 -31.05 -1.27 -13.32
CA SER A 23 -30.56 -2.41 -12.57
C SER A 23 -29.56 -3.25 -13.37
N ASP A 24 -29.82 -3.45 -14.66
CA ASP A 24 -28.98 -4.33 -15.50
C ASP A 24 -27.72 -3.63 -16.03
N TYR A 25 -27.78 -2.32 -16.30
CA TYR A 25 -26.67 -1.56 -16.89
C TYR A 25 -25.90 -0.68 -15.90
N MET A 26 -26.59 0.12 -15.11
CA MET A 26 -25.90 1.09 -14.26
C MET A 26 -25.37 0.49 -12.97
N LEU A 27 -26.11 -0.42 -12.37
CA LEU A 27 -25.76 -1.00 -11.08
C LEU A 27 -24.43 -1.80 -11.15
N PRO A 28 -24.21 -2.72 -12.11
CA PRO A 28 -22.97 -3.47 -12.21
C PRO A 28 -21.74 -2.57 -12.43
N VAL A 29 -21.86 -1.54 -13.27
CA VAL A 29 -20.77 -0.58 -13.53
C VAL A 29 -20.45 0.24 -12.28
N ALA A 30 -21.48 0.68 -11.55
CA ALA A 30 -21.29 1.42 -10.29
C ALA A 30 -20.60 0.57 -9.22
N TYR A 31 -21.00 -0.69 -9.06
CA TYR A 31 -20.37 -1.63 -8.12
C TYR A 31 -18.91 -1.91 -8.49
N LEU A 32 -18.61 -2.17 -9.75
CA LEU A 32 -17.21 -2.37 -10.22
C LEU A 32 -16.33 -1.19 -9.85
N LYS A 33 -16.78 0.03 -10.14
CA LYS A 33 -16.01 1.26 -9.80
C LYS A 33 -15.88 1.45 -8.31
N TYR A 34 -16.94 1.22 -7.54
CA TYR A 34 -16.93 1.34 -6.09
C TYR A 34 -15.95 0.37 -5.45
N TYR A 35 -15.99 -0.92 -5.82
CA TYR A 35 -15.11 -1.93 -5.25
C TYR A 35 -13.66 -1.74 -5.67
N SER A 36 -13.39 -1.35 -6.91
CA SER A 36 -12.03 -1.07 -7.36
C SER A 36 -11.43 0.11 -6.58
N LEU A 37 -12.18 1.19 -6.40
CA LEU A 37 -11.73 2.34 -5.59
C LEU A 37 -11.54 1.98 -4.11
N LEU A 38 -12.42 1.16 -3.55
CA LEU A 38 -12.32 0.72 -2.16
C LEU A 38 -11.09 -0.19 -1.95
N TYR A 39 -10.83 -1.08 -2.91
CA TYR A 39 -9.65 -1.93 -2.92
C TYR A 39 -8.38 -1.10 -3.00
N ASP A 40 -8.29 -0.17 -3.95
CA ASP A 40 -7.16 0.73 -4.13
C ASP A 40 -6.93 1.60 -2.88
N ALA A 41 -7.99 2.15 -2.27
CA ALA A 41 -7.90 2.94 -1.06
C ALA A 41 -7.41 2.12 0.16
N ARG A 42 -7.82 0.85 0.27
CA ARG A 42 -7.36 -0.04 1.35
C ARG A 42 -5.90 -0.41 1.17
N HIS A 43 -5.45 -0.70 -0.05
CA HIS A 43 -4.07 -1.07 -0.33
C HIS A 43 -3.12 0.13 -0.28
N GLN A 44 -3.55 1.31 -0.73
CA GLN A 44 -2.76 2.53 -0.60
C GLN A 44 -2.52 2.92 0.87
N LYS A 45 -3.53 2.78 1.74
CA LYS A 45 -3.38 3.13 3.17
C LYS A 45 -2.51 2.13 3.92
N SER A 46 -2.53 0.84 3.60
CA SER A 46 -1.72 -0.16 4.32
C SER A 46 -0.24 -0.07 4.01
N ALA A 47 0.13 0.46 2.85
CA ALA A 47 1.52 0.54 2.41
C ALA A 47 2.34 1.67 3.04
N PHE A 48 1.67 2.72 3.52
CA PHE A 48 2.34 3.91 4.08
C PHE A 48 2.20 4.08 5.58
N LEU A 49 1.50 3.19 6.27
CA LEU A 49 1.32 3.28 7.70
C LEU A 49 2.43 2.49 8.42
N ILE A 50 3.61 3.12 8.53
CA ILE A 50 4.51 2.76 9.61
C ILE A 50 3.75 3.05 10.90
N LYS A 51 3.39 1.99 11.62
CA LYS A 51 2.74 2.09 12.92
C LYS A 51 3.75 2.52 13.96
N GLU A 52 3.35 3.45 14.82
CA GLU A 52 4.16 3.87 15.97
C GLU A 52 4.44 2.72 16.92
N GLY A 53 5.66 2.66 17.42
CA GLY A 53 6.08 1.71 18.43
C GLY A 53 6.29 0.26 17.96
N VAL A 54 5.97 -0.07 16.72
CA VAL A 54 6.02 -1.43 16.16
C VAL A 54 7.08 -1.53 15.08
N PHE A 55 7.79 -2.66 15.01
CA PHE A 55 8.67 -2.96 13.89
C PHE A 55 7.86 -3.26 12.63
N ASN A 56 8.18 -2.54 11.58
CA ASN A 56 7.62 -2.71 10.25
C ASN A 56 8.66 -3.37 9.33
N ASN A 57 8.35 -4.57 8.84
CA ASN A 57 9.21 -5.36 7.96
C ASN A 57 8.71 -5.33 6.50
N SER A 58 7.92 -4.34 6.14
CA SER A 58 7.37 -4.24 4.78
C SER A 58 8.45 -4.01 3.72
N PHE A 59 9.60 -3.47 4.10
CA PHE A 59 10.70 -3.24 3.17
C PHE A 59 11.67 -4.43 3.18
N PRO A 60 11.91 -5.11 2.04
CA PRO A 60 12.84 -6.23 1.96
C PRO A 60 14.24 -5.83 2.46
N GLY A 61 14.79 -6.60 3.39
CA GLY A 61 16.09 -6.32 3.99
C GLY A 61 16.11 -5.23 5.06
N TYR A 62 14.96 -4.63 5.39
CA TYR A 62 14.85 -3.58 6.39
C TYR A 62 13.77 -3.87 7.42
N SER A 63 14.07 -3.58 8.68
CA SER A 63 13.10 -3.58 9.77
C SER A 63 13.10 -2.19 10.43
N ILE A 64 12.01 -1.45 10.28
CA ILE A 64 11.93 -0.04 10.68
C ILE A 64 10.97 0.09 11.86
N ARG A 65 11.42 0.73 12.93
CA ARG A 65 10.59 1.13 14.06
C ARG A 65 10.66 2.63 14.24
N VAL A 66 9.50 3.26 14.44
CA VAL A 66 9.34 4.69 14.71
C VAL A 66 8.63 4.83 16.06
N ALA A 67 9.17 5.63 16.96
CA ALA A 67 8.54 5.82 18.26
C ALA A 67 7.31 6.72 18.16
N HIS A 68 7.42 7.81 17.40
CA HIS A 68 6.33 8.77 17.22
C HIS A 68 6.34 9.35 15.79
N LYS A 69 5.15 9.66 15.30
CA LYS A 69 4.92 10.24 13.98
C LYS A 69 4.07 11.49 14.13
N ASP A 70 4.49 12.60 13.53
CA ASP A 70 3.73 13.83 13.56
C ASP A 70 2.40 13.72 12.78
N PRO A 71 1.41 14.58 13.09
CA PRO A 71 0.13 14.61 12.38
C PRO A 71 0.24 14.88 10.88
N ASP A 72 1.35 15.49 10.42
CA ASP A 72 1.66 15.70 9.00
C ASP A 72 1.85 14.39 8.24
N GLY A 73 2.12 13.30 8.99
CA GLY A 73 2.33 11.98 8.46
C GLY A 73 3.71 11.74 7.84
N ASN A 74 4.57 12.75 7.74
CA ASN A 74 5.86 12.70 7.06
C ASN A 74 7.04 12.79 8.03
N THR A 75 6.88 13.52 9.15
CA THR A 75 7.92 13.70 10.15
C THR A 75 7.87 12.57 11.18
N LEU A 76 9.00 11.93 11.40
CA LEU A 76 9.17 10.77 12.26
C LEU A 76 10.21 11.05 13.35
N HIS A 77 9.99 10.54 14.56
CA HIS A 77 10.85 10.75 15.70
C HIS A 77 11.33 9.42 16.31
N ASN A 78 12.59 9.42 16.76
CA ASN A 78 13.25 8.27 17.37
C ASN A 78 13.13 7.01 16.50
N ILE A 79 13.80 7.08 15.37
CA ILE A 79 13.76 6.06 14.32
C ILE A 79 14.87 5.05 14.57
N MET A 80 14.52 3.77 14.49
CA MET A 80 15.44 2.65 14.54
C MET A 80 15.25 1.81 13.28
N ILE A 81 16.34 1.57 12.57
CA ILE A 81 16.34 0.79 11.33
C ILE A 81 17.37 -0.31 11.47
N TYR A 82 16.95 -1.55 11.33
CA TYR A 82 17.82 -2.68 11.09
C TYR A 82 17.91 -2.92 9.59
N GLU A 83 19.13 -2.95 9.08
CA GLU A 83 19.44 -3.18 7.68
C GLU A 83 20.25 -4.46 7.55
N LYS A 84 19.78 -5.39 6.75
CA LYS A 84 20.49 -6.59 6.38
C LYS A 84 21.07 -6.42 4.98
N PRO A 85 22.35 -6.03 4.84
CA PRO A 85 22.92 -5.67 3.54
C PRO A 85 23.00 -6.85 2.58
N ASP A 86 23.18 -8.06 3.11
CA ASP A 86 23.22 -9.30 2.34
C ASP A 86 22.25 -10.31 2.95
N PRO A 87 21.27 -10.84 2.18
CA PRO A 87 20.35 -11.87 2.65
C PRO A 87 21.03 -13.14 3.18
N GLN A 88 22.22 -13.46 2.67
CA GLN A 88 22.99 -14.65 3.07
C GLN A 88 23.96 -14.39 4.24
N SER A 89 24.26 -13.13 4.54
CA SER A 89 25.11 -12.74 5.65
C SER A 89 24.35 -12.70 6.96
N SER A 90 25.02 -13.08 8.05
CA SER A 90 24.51 -12.85 9.41
C SER A 90 24.69 -11.42 9.89
N ASN A 91 25.46 -10.60 9.15
CA ASN A 91 25.76 -9.23 9.54
C ASN A 91 24.52 -8.34 9.44
N MET A 92 24.34 -7.52 10.47
CA MET A 92 23.21 -6.60 10.57
C MET A 92 23.74 -5.20 10.89
N ASN A 93 23.27 -4.22 10.13
CA ASN A 93 23.55 -2.83 10.43
C ASN A 93 22.37 -2.24 11.22
N GLU A 94 22.66 -1.44 12.22
CA GLU A 94 21.67 -0.73 12.99
C GLU A 94 21.85 0.77 12.80
N VAL A 95 20.77 1.47 12.47
CA VAL A 95 20.72 2.91 12.32
C VAL A 95 19.73 3.50 13.30
N LEU A 96 20.22 4.37 14.16
CA LEU A 96 19.42 5.13 15.12
C LEU A 96 19.42 6.60 14.70
N ALA A 97 18.24 7.24 14.60
CA ALA A 97 18.13 8.66 14.28
C ALA A 97 17.10 9.34 15.18
N GLN A 98 17.37 10.58 15.57
CA GLN A 98 16.44 11.36 16.38
C GLN A 98 15.22 11.80 15.59
N GLU A 99 15.44 12.24 14.35
CA GLU A 99 14.41 12.73 13.46
C GLU A 99 14.60 12.19 12.05
N GLY A 100 13.52 12.07 11.31
CA GLY A 100 13.52 11.74 9.90
C GLY A 100 12.31 12.29 9.18
N ILE A 101 12.50 12.62 7.92
CA ILE A 101 11.41 13.06 7.03
C ILE A 101 11.27 12.01 5.95
N MET A 102 10.06 11.47 5.83
CA MET A 102 9.71 10.47 4.83
C MET A 102 8.90 11.11 3.70
N TYR A 103 9.35 10.93 2.47
CA TYR A 103 8.64 11.45 1.29
C TYR A 103 8.86 10.54 0.08
N ARG A 104 7.97 10.62 -0.89
CA ARG A 104 8.12 9.89 -2.15
C ARG A 104 9.05 10.61 -3.11
N SER A 105 9.78 9.83 -3.90
CA SER A 105 10.51 10.35 -5.05
C SER A 105 9.53 10.94 -6.06
N PRO A 106 9.92 12.00 -6.83
CA PRO A 106 9.06 12.60 -7.85
C PRO A 106 8.50 11.60 -8.89
N ASN A 107 9.20 10.48 -9.10
CA ASN A 107 8.81 9.43 -10.05
C ASN A 107 7.98 8.31 -9.39
N ASP A 108 7.55 8.47 -8.14
CA ASP A 108 6.82 7.47 -7.35
C ASP A 108 7.47 6.07 -7.26
N SER A 109 8.70 5.92 -7.75
CA SER A 109 9.42 4.64 -7.80
C SER A 109 10.13 4.30 -6.49
N ALA A 110 10.33 5.27 -5.61
CA ALA A 110 11.06 5.09 -4.37
C ALA A 110 10.48 5.94 -3.22
N LEU A 111 10.60 5.39 -2.01
CA LEU A 111 10.39 6.11 -0.78
C LEU A 111 11.75 6.59 -0.26
N ILE A 112 11.85 7.86 0.06
CA ILE A 112 13.06 8.50 0.56
C ILE A 112 12.83 8.83 2.02
N LEU A 113 13.74 8.36 2.87
CA LEU A 113 13.79 8.66 4.30
C LEU A 113 15.07 9.45 4.58
N ARG A 114 14.93 10.72 4.86
CA ARG A 114 16.02 11.62 5.24
C ARG A 114 16.12 11.63 6.76
N LEU A 115 17.16 11.00 7.29
CA LEU A 115 17.44 10.87 8.72
C LEU A 115 18.34 12.02 9.17
N LYS A 116 18.10 12.55 10.36
CA LYS A 116 18.90 13.61 10.98
C LYS A 116 19.39 13.19 12.36
N ASN A 117 20.61 13.62 12.68
CA ASN A 117 21.24 13.44 13.98
C ASN A 117 21.22 11.98 14.45
N GLY A 118 21.99 11.13 13.78
CA GLY A 118 21.94 9.70 14.05
C GLY A 118 23.31 9.06 14.27
N ILE A 119 23.23 7.78 14.61
CA ILE A 119 24.37 6.88 14.80
C ILE A 119 24.08 5.61 13.99
N MET A 120 25.09 5.12 13.29
CA MET A 120 25.05 3.85 12.59
C MET A 120 26.05 2.90 13.23
N TYR A 121 25.59 1.71 13.51
CA TYR A 121 26.44 0.58 13.91
C TYR A 121 26.51 -0.40 12.74
N GLU A 122 27.71 -0.73 12.34
CA GLU A 122 28.00 -1.66 11.24
C GLU A 122 28.80 -2.84 11.77
N GLU A 123 28.29 -4.04 11.58
CA GLU A 123 29.05 -5.26 11.84
C GLU A 123 29.96 -5.55 10.63
N ALA A 124 31.26 -5.42 10.81
CA ALA A 124 32.20 -5.78 9.79
C ALA A 124 32.50 -7.30 9.84
N PRO A 125 32.50 -8.00 8.70
CA PRO A 125 32.92 -9.40 8.66
C PRO A 125 34.36 -9.52 9.16
N SER A 126 34.65 -10.57 9.93
CA SER A 126 36.03 -10.86 10.37
C SER A 126 36.88 -11.12 9.13
N GLN A 127 37.97 -10.37 8.98
CA GLN A 127 38.92 -10.52 7.85
C GLN A 127 39.73 -11.82 7.91
N HIS A 128 39.73 -12.51 9.05
CA HIS A 128 40.48 -13.75 9.26
C HIS A 128 39.51 -14.83 9.71
N GLY A 129 39.38 -15.90 8.94
CA GLY A 129 38.39 -16.98 9.09
C GLY A 129 38.40 -17.77 10.41
N TYR A 130 39.26 -17.43 11.38
CA TYR A 130 39.28 -18.01 12.72
C TYR A 130 39.02 -17.01 13.86
N ASP A 131 38.95 -15.71 13.59
CA ASP A 131 38.69 -14.71 14.63
C ASP A 131 37.20 -14.40 14.66
N GLN A 132 36.49 -15.00 15.60
CA GLN A 132 35.04 -14.79 15.83
C GLN A 132 34.72 -13.39 16.40
N ARG A 133 35.70 -12.49 16.48
CA ARG A 133 35.46 -11.12 16.93
C ARG A 133 34.87 -10.31 15.82
N GLN A 134 33.57 -10.20 15.82
CA GLN A 134 32.87 -9.24 14.96
C GLN A 134 33.29 -7.83 15.36
N THR A 135 33.91 -7.11 14.43
CA THR A 135 34.29 -5.71 14.67
C THR A 135 33.09 -4.82 14.46
N LEU A 136 32.59 -4.21 15.54
CA LEU A 136 31.51 -3.24 15.49
C LEU A 136 32.11 -1.86 15.18
N LYS A 137 31.74 -1.29 14.04
CA LYS A 137 32.08 0.07 13.66
C LYS A 137 30.91 0.99 13.99
N ARG A 138 31.22 2.15 14.59
CA ARG A 138 30.23 3.15 14.95
C ARG A 138 30.47 4.44 14.19
N PHE A 139 29.48 4.89 13.43
CA PHE A 139 29.51 6.14 12.68
C PHE A 139 28.45 7.10 13.22
N ARG A 140 28.83 8.35 13.46
CA ARG A 140 27.86 9.39 13.77
C ARG A 140 27.63 10.24 12.52
N PHE A 141 26.39 10.52 12.16
CA PHE A 141 26.03 11.33 11.00
C PHE A 141 25.11 12.48 11.42
N LYS A 142 25.25 13.61 10.74
CA LYS A 142 24.31 14.72 10.86
C LYS A 142 23.07 14.51 10.01
N GLU A 143 23.29 13.98 8.81
CA GLU A 143 22.23 13.65 7.85
C GLU A 143 22.60 12.38 7.10
N ARG A 144 21.60 11.52 6.87
CA ARG A 144 21.68 10.33 6.03
C ARG A 144 20.41 10.20 5.23
N VAL A 145 20.53 9.91 3.94
CA VAL A 145 19.39 9.63 3.07
C VAL A 145 19.31 8.14 2.80
N GLN A 146 18.21 7.52 3.21
CA GLN A 146 17.92 6.13 2.92
C GLN A 146 16.85 6.06 1.85
N LYS A 147 17.11 5.30 0.80
CA LYS A 147 16.18 5.10 -0.31
C LYS A 147 15.66 3.67 -0.27
N PHE A 148 14.33 3.52 -0.27
CA PHE A 148 13.65 2.24 -0.37
C PHE A 148 13.02 2.15 -1.76
N ASP A 149 13.40 1.11 -2.50
CA ASP A 149 12.82 0.85 -3.81
C ASP A 149 11.39 0.33 -3.65
N LEU A 150 10.44 1.02 -4.25
CA LEU A 150 9.03 0.64 -4.25
C LEU A 150 8.67 -0.26 -5.44
N SER A 151 9.58 -0.50 -6.37
CA SER A 151 9.31 -1.34 -7.55
C SER A 151 9.10 -2.82 -7.19
N SER A 152 9.75 -3.29 -6.13
CA SER A 152 9.56 -4.64 -5.58
C SER A 152 8.24 -4.79 -4.80
N PHE A 153 7.72 -3.70 -4.28
CA PHE A 153 6.34 -3.63 -3.87
C PHE A 153 5.53 -3.47 -5.15
N ASN A 154 4.71 -4.43 -5.49
CA ASN A 154 3.70 -4.30 -6.53
C ASN A 154 2.65 -3.25 -6.12
N PHE A 155 3.11 -2.04 -5.75
CA PHE A 155 2.32 -0.84 -5.83
C PHE A 155 2.13 -0.52 -7.31
N ASN A 156 1.53 -1.44 -8.03
CA ASN A 156 0.83 -1.09 -9.22
C ASN A 156 -0.23 -0.09 -8.77
N LEU A 157 0.13 1.19 -8.84
CA LEU A 157 -0.80 2.32 -8.96
C LEU A 157 -1.62 2.18 -10.26
N HIS A 158 -1.41 1.09 -10.99
CA HIS A 158 -2.35 0.61 -11.97
C HIS A 158 -3.62 0.25 -11.19
N ARG A 159 -4.58 1.15 -11.29
CA ARG A 159 -5.98 0.92 -10.98
C ARG A 159 -6.27 -0.54 -11.26
N THR A 160 -6.62 -1.27 -10.21
CA THR A 160 -6.91 -2.70 -10.30
C THR A 160 -7.79 -2.94 -11.51
N ASN A 161 -7.36 -3.84 -12.39
CA ASN A 161 -8.05 -4.05 -13.65
C ASN A 161 -9.48 -4.51 -13.33
N GLU A 162 -10.45 -3.70 -13.69
CA GLU A 162 -11.87 -3.97 -13.44
C GLU A 162 -12.29 -5.36 -13.93
N SER A 163 -11.50 -5.95 -14.85
CA SER A 163 -11.72 -7.30 -15.34
C SER A 163 -11.57 -8.41 -14.29
N GLU A 164 -10.79 -8.20 -13.21
CA GLU A 164 -10.61 -9.18 -12.15
C GLU A 164 -11.86 -9.37 -11.29
N PHE A 165 -12.72 -8.35 -11.23
CA PHE A 165 -13.97 -8.38 -10.47
C PHE A 165 -15.19 -8.83 -11.31
N LYS A 166 -15.04 -9.00 -12.61
CA LYS A 166 -16.14 -9.43 -13.51
C LYS A 166 -16.69 -10.82 -13.18
N GLY A 167 -15.99 -11.62 -12.41
CA GLY A 167 -16.41 -12.94 -11.94
C GLY A 167 -17.36 -12.92 -10.73
N VAL A 168 -17.59 -11.77 -10.10
CA VAL A 168 -18.49 -11.64 -8.94
C VAL A 168 -19.91 -11.48 -9.41
N SER A 169 -20.82 -12.35 -8.99
CA SER A 169 -22.21 -12.41 -9.46
C SER A 169 -22.98 -11.07 -9.35
N GLN A 170 -22.63 -10.24 -8.35
CA GLN A 170 -23.24 -8.91 -8.14
C GLN A 170 -22.78 -7.85 -9.16
N MET A 171 -21.74 -8.15 -9.94
CA MET A 171 -21.14 -7.25 -10.94
C MET A 171 -21.37 -7.74 -12.37
N MET A 172 -22.11 -8.85 -12.53
CA MET A 172 -22.44 -9.44 -13.81
C MET A 172 -23.76 -8.86 -14.34
N ASP A 173 -23.78 -8.56 -15.63
CA ASP A 173 -25.02 -8.30 -16.35
C ASP A 173 -25.71 -9.64 -16.71
N LEU A 174 -26.97 -9.57 -17.17
CA LEU A 174 -27.76 -10.76 -17.53
C LEU A 174 -27.08 -11.62 -18.61
N LYS A 175 -26.28 -11.05 -19.50
CA LYS A 175 -25.56 -11.80 -20.55
C LYS A 175 -24.44 -12.65 -19.95
N LEU A 176 -23.66 -12.08 -19.03
CA LEU A 176 -22.57 -12.78 -18.33
C LEU A 176 -23.14 -13.85 -17.41
N LEU A 177 -24.20 -13.57 -16.66
CA LEU A 177 -24.86 -14.55 -15.78
C LEU A 177 -25.36 -15.76 -16.56
N ASN A 178 -25.89 -15.57 -17.75
CA ASN A 178 -26.38 -16.69 -18.59
C ASN A 178 -25.25 -17.52 -19.20
N GLN A 179 -24.03 -16.98 -19.32
CA GLN A 179 -22.86 -17.67 -19.83
C GLN A 179 -22.19 -18.56 -18.74
N TYR A 180 -22.35 -18.23 -17.47
CA TYR A 180 -21.78 -18.97 -16.34
C TYR A 180 -22.77 -19.99 -15.72
N ARG A 181 -23.96 -20.15 -16.26
CA ARG A 181 -24.95 -21.15 -15.85
C ARG A 181 -24.82 -22.42 -16.69
#